data_2b7d0094db125912dcf9003641c2d611
#
_entry.id   2b7d0094db125912dcf9003641c2d611
#
_cell.length_a   1.000
_cell.length_b   1.000
_cell.length_c   1.000
_cell.angle_alpha   90.00
_cell.angle_beta   90.00
_cell.angle_gamma   90.00
#
_symmetry.space_group_name_H-M   'P 1'
#
loop_
_entity.id
_entity.type
_entity.pdbx_description
1 polymer ?
#
loop_
_entity_poly.entity_id
_entity_poly.type
_entity_poly.pdbx_seq_one_letter_code
_entity_poly.pdbx_strand_id
1 'polypeptide(L)'
;YDTGVNEHTTIISKDEREFDISRLGAAYGNKLRIYTRNSSEDLRNSDSASALPFNKWVCVCVTYTGGNTKKVYIDGKLDITITGTNGEYDIDSTSYGLNIGVRNTGGNNAYSATGIKLALMRISGSAPSPEQVKKMYEDEKVLFQENAKATLYGSSDAVTALDYDDSTNLLHVGTSAGRSEFQGLRRINNTTTA
;
A
#
# COMPACT_ATOMS: atom_id res chain seq x y z
N TYR A 1 2.21 -2.33 7.24
CA TYR A 1 2.58 -2.46 8.65
C TYR A 1 3.88 -3.25 8.72
N ASP A 2 4.94 -2.67 9.20
CA ASP A 2 6.27 -3.27 9.24
C ASP A 2 6.80 -3.26 10.67
N THR A 3 7.31 -4.40 11.11
CA THR A 3 7.86 -4.62 12.44
C THR A 3 9.39 -4.43 12.54
N GLY A 4 10.01 -3.83 11.52
CA GLY A 4 11.43 -3.46 11.56
C GLY A 4 12.38 -4.56 11.09
N VAL A 5 12.20 -5.06 9.88
CA VAL A 5 13.15 -6.00 9.27
C VAL A 5 14.36 -5.25 8.73
N ASN A 6 15.54 -5.75 9.00
CA ASN A 6 16.80 -5.11 8.59
C ASN A 6 17.13 -5.29 7.09
N GLU A 7 16.26 -5.91 6.32
CA GLU A 7 16.55 -6.31 4.95
C GLU A 7 15.49 -5.85 3.95
N HIS A 8 15.70 -6.15 2.70
CA HIS A 8 14.76 -5.89 1.63
C HIS A 8 13.51 -6.76 1.80
N THR A 9 12.33 -6.14 1.70
CA THR A 9 11.05 -6.83 1.74
C THR A 9 10.32 -6.57 0.43
N THR A 10 10.17 -7.58 -0.40
CA THR A 10 9.53 -7.42 -1.71
C THR A 10 8.03 -7.30 -1.56
N ILE A 11 7.47 -6.24 -2.12
CA ILE A 11 6.03 -5.99 -2.19
C ILE A 11 5.45 -6.70 -3.42
N ILE A 12 6.05 -6.46 -4.58
CA ILE A 12 5.67 -7.04 -5.85
C ILE A 12 6.90 -7.17 -6.73
N SER A 13 7.02 -8.28 -7.45
CA SER A 13 8.10 -8.47 -8.41
C SER A 13 7.63 -9.26 -9.63
N LYS A 14 8.26 -9.02 -10.75
CA LYS A 14 8.29 -9.94 -11.88
C LYS A 14 9.69 -10.51 -11.99
N ASP A 15 9.80 -11.83 -12.16
CA ASP A 15 10.99 -12.63 -11.86
C ASP A 15 12.28 -12.07 -12.45
N GLU A 16 13.40 -12.43 -11.80
CA GLU A 16 14.77 -11.94 -12.07
C GLU A 16 14.92 -10.42 -12.15
N ARG A 17 13.96 -9.69 -11.53
CA ARG A 17 13.94 -8.24 -11.44
C ARG A 17 13.67 -7.52 -12.76
N GLU A 18 12.86 -8.10 -13.66
CA GLU A 18 12.29 -7.27 -14.73
C GLU A 18 11.72 -5.99 -14.14
N PHE A 19 10.90 -6.14 -13.10
CA PHE A 19 10.69 -5.09 -12.11
C PHE A 19 10.53 -5.70 -10.70
N ASP A 20 10.92 -4.94 -9.70
CA ASP A 20 10.73 -5.28 -8.30
C ASP A 20 10.46 -3.99 -7.53
N ILE A 21 9.42 -3.99 -6.72
CA ILE A 21 9.13 -2.91 -5.79
C ILE A 21 9.27 -3.49 -4.40
N SER A 22 10.27 -3.00 -3.69
CA SER A 22 10.65 -3.49 -2.37
C SER A 22 10.73 -2.37 -1.36
N ARG A 23 10.39 -2.66 -0.12
CA ARG A 23 10.74 -1.83 1.01
C ARG A 23 12.13 -2.20 1.52
N LEU A 24 12.95 -1.20 1.71
CA LEU A 24 14.28 -1.34 2.29
C LEU A 24 14.21 -1.22 3.81
N GLY A 25 15.06 -1.97 4.50
CA GLY A 25 15.24 -1.87 5.95
C GLY A 25 15.98 -0.61 6.42
N ALA A 26 16.17 -0.51 7.73
CA ALA A 26 16.77 0.65 8.39
C ALA A 26 18.17 1.01 7.87
N ALA A 27 19.00 0.00 7.54
CA ALA A 27 20.33 0.21 6.97
C ALA A 27 20.33 0.99 5.64
N TYR A 28 19.19 1.00 4.95
CA TYR A 28 18.97 1.70 3.67
C TYR A 28 17.95 2.84 3.80
N GLY A 29 17.74 3.36 5.01
CA GLY A 29 16.88 4.51 5.27
C GLY A 29 15.38 4.23 5.16
N ASN A 30 14.94 2.99 5.25
CA ASN A 30 13.52 2.59 5.18
C ASN A 30 12.78 3.07 3.93
N LYS A 31 13.46 3.16 2.82
CA LYS A 31 12.92 3.69 1.57
C LYS A 31 12.18 2.64 0.74
N LEU A 32 11.37 3.09 -0.18
CA LEU A 32 10.88 2.26 -1.27
C LEU A 32 11.96 2.17 -2.34
N ARG A 33 12.27 0.96 -2.80
CA ARG A 33 13.17 0.72 -3.93
C ARG A 33 12.42 0.12 -5.10
N ILE A 34 12.70 0.65 -6.27
CA ILE A 34 12.19 0.15 -7.54
C ILE A 34 13.38 -0.36 -8.35
N TYR A 35 13.36 -1.64 -8.66
CA TYR A 35 14.27 -2.23 -9.63
C TYR A 35 13.57 -2.34 -10.98
N THR A 36 14.32 -2.13 -12.04
CA THR A 36 13.95 -2.47 -13.41
C THR A 36 15.16 -3.07 -14.10
N ARG A 37 14.92 -3.99 -15.03
CA ARG A 37 15.94 -4.58 -15.88
C ARG A 37 15.54 -4.34 -17.32
N ASN A 38 16.46 -3.80 -18.12
CA ASN A 38 16.23 -3.58 -19.54
C ASN A 38 16.60 -4.83 -20.36
N SER A 39 16.35 -4.80 -21.67
CA SER A 39 16.66 -5.87 -22.61
C SER A 39 18.16 -6.18 -22.74
N SER A 40 19.03 -5.31 -22.27
CA SER A 40 20.48 -5.55 -22.16
C SER A 40 20.88 -6.18 -20.82
N GLU A 41 19.90 -6.64 -20.04
CA GLU A 41 20.07 -7.22 -18.70
C GLU A 41 20.66 -6.24 -17.65
N ASP A 42 20.74 -4.96 -17.96
CA ASP A 42 21.20 -3.96 -17.02
C ASP A 42 20.17 -3.73 -15.92
N LEU A 43 20.56 -4.06 -14.71
CA LEU A 43 19.74 -3.83 -13.52
C LEU A 43 19.90 -2.39 -13.04
N ARG A 44 18.79 -1.67 -12.97
CA ARG A 44 18.73 -0.31 -12.41
C ARG A 44 17.88 -0.28 -11.16
N ASN A 45 18.38 0.37 -10.14
CA ASN A 45 17.61 0.62 -8.92
C ASN A 45 17.39 2.12 -8.72
N SER A 46 16.30 2.44 -8.05
CA SER A 46 15.94 3.83 -7.73
C SER A 46 15.17 3.83 -6.42
N ASP A 47 15.51 4.73 -5.53
CA ASP A 47 14.90 4.81 -4.21
C ASP A 47 13.94 6.00 -4.10
N SER A 48 12.91 5.87 -3.28
CA SER A 48 12.07 7.01 -2.90
C SER A 48 12.91 8.11 -2.23
N ALA A 49 12.46 9.35 -2.34
CA ALA A 49 13.10 10.46 -1.63
C ALA A 49 12.85 10.31 -0.12
N SER A 50 11.61 10.03 0.26
CA SER A 50 11.19 9.88 1.65
C SER A 50 11.33 8.45 2.15
N ALA A 51 11.57 8.31 3.45
CA ALA A 51 11.45 7.06 4.18
C ALA A 51 9.97 6.67 4.36
N LEU A 52 9.66 5.38 4.28
CA LEU A 52 8.34 4.87 4.65
C LEU A 52 8.25 4.71 6.16
N PRO A 53 7.20 5.21 6.81
CA PRO A 53 7.03 5.07 8.25
C PRO A 53 6.77 3.61 8.65
N PHE A 54 7.12 3.28 9.90
CA PHE A 54 6.78 2.00 10.52
C PHE A 54 5.39 2.06 11.17
N ASN A 55 4.78 0.90 11.33
CA ASN A 55 3.53 0.72 12.09
C ASN A 55 2.38 1.62 11.60
N LYS A 56 2.42 1.99 10.34
CA LYS A 56 1.35 2.76 9.69
C LYS A 56 1.01 2.18 8.34
N TRP A 57 -0.22 2.36 7.91
CA TRP A 57 -0.60 2.18 6.53
C TRP A 57 -0.07 3.35 5.71
N VAL A 58 0.51 3.04 4.59
CA VAL A 58 1.06 4.01 3.63
C VAL A 58 0.54 3.64 2.26
N CYS A 59 -0.06 4.59 1.58
CA CYS A 59 -0.43 4.42 0.19
C CYS A 59 0.79 4.68 -0.69
N VAL A 60 1.16 3.70 -1.51
CA VAL A 60 2.27 3.82 -2.44
C VAL A 60 1.76 3.62 -3.86
N CYS A 61 2.07 4.54 -4.75
CA CYS A 61 1.84 4.38 -6.18
C CYS A 61 3.15 4.60 -6.93
N VAL A 62 3.48 3.67 -7.80
CA VAL A 62 4.63 3.79 -8.71
C VAL A 62 4.08 3.83 -10.12
N THR A 63 4.43 4.86 -10.86
CA THR A 63 4.09 4.98 -12.29
C THR A 63 5.34 4.89 -13.13
N TYR A 64 5.18 4.32 -14.30
CA TYR A 64 6.23 4.14 -15.28
C TYR A 64 5.74 4.64 -16.63
N THR A 65 6.50 5.48 -17.27
CA THR A 65 6.10 6.10 -18.55
C THR A 65 7.29 6.16 -19.51
N GLY A 66 7.15 5.53 -20.66
CA GLY A 66 8.03 5.71 -21.82
C GLY A 66 9.50 5.32 -21.62
N GLY A 67 9.78 4.27 -20.84
CA GLY A 67 11.13 3.71 -20.72
C GLY A 67 12.13 4.54 -19.93
N ASN A 68 11.83 5.80 -19.63
CA ASN A 68 12.79 6.74 -19.06
C ASN A 68 12.34 7.43 -17.79
N THR A 69 11.04 7.33 -17.44
CA THR A 69 10.51 8.08 -16.30
C THR A 69 9.73 7.18 -15.37
N LYS A 70 10.15 7.17 -14.11
CA LYS A 70 9.41 6.60 -13.00
C LYS A 70 8.99 7.71 -12.04
N LYS A 71 7.79 7.64 -11.52
CA LYS A 71 7.35 8.52 -10.44
C LYS A 71 6.89 7.70 -9.27
N VAL A 72 7.28 8.10 -8.09
CA VAL A 72 6.82 7.52 -6.83
C VAL A 72 5.91 8.52 -6.15
N TYR A 73 4.77 8.04 -5.71
CA TYR A 73 3.83 8.81 -4.89
C TYR A 73 3.67 8.11 -3.56
N ILE A 74 3.70 8.88 -2.49
CA ILE A 74 3.46 8.43 -1.12
C ILE A 74 2.30 9.23 -0.57
N ASP A 75 1.27 8.54 -0.08
CA ASP A 75 0.05 9.14 0.47
C ASP A 75 -0.57 10.19 -0.47
N GLY A 76 -0.66 9.82 -1.75
CA GLY A 76 -1.27 10.65 -2.80
C GLY A 76 -0.43 11.84 -3.27
N LYS A 77 0.79 12.02 -2.76
CA LYS A 77 1.70 13.12 -3.12
C LYS A 77 2.89 12.60 -3.88
N LEU A 78 3.34 13.34 -4.88
CA LEU A 78 4.58 13.04 -5.59
C LEU A 78 5.76 13.14 -4.62
N ASP A 79 6.48 12.04 -4.46
CA ASP A 79 7.67 11.95 -3.63
C ASP A 79 8.95 12.21 -4.46
N ILE A 80 9.06 11.55 -5.61
CA ILE A 80 10.19 11.72 -6.52
C ILE A 80 9.80 11.42 -7.97
N THR A 81 10.45 12.13 -8.88
CA THR A 81 10.53 11.77 -10.30
C THR A 81 11.94 11.31 -10.61
N ILE A 82 12.07 10.13 -11.16
CA ILE A 82 13.33 9.52 -11.56
C ILE A 82 13.35 9.51 -13.08
N THR A 83 14.35 10.16 -13.66
CA THR A 83 14.49 10.27 -15.10
C THR A 83 15.81 9.65 -15.54
N GLY A 84 15.75 8.75 -16.50
CA GLY A 84 16.89 8.17 -17.20
C GLY A 84 16.97 8.61 -18.64
N THR A 85 17.92 8.10 -19.38
CA THR A 85 18.15 8.38 -20.79
C THR A 85 18.13 7.10 -21.61
N ASN A 86 17.70 7.19 -22.87
CA ASN A 86 17.84 6.12 -23.88
C ASN A 86 17.27 4.74 -23.44
N GLY A 87 16.07 4.70 -22.85
CA GLY A 87 15.48 3.44 -22.41
C GLY A 87 16.16 2.82 -21.19
N GLU A 88 16.94 3.60 -20.44
CA GLU A 88 17.68 3.13 -19.26
C GLU A 88 16.80 2.37 -18.25
N TYR A 89 15.51 2.70 -18.20
CA TYR A 89 14.54 2.08 -17.31
C TYR A 89 13.50 1.25 -18.06
N ASP A 90 13.75 0.89 -19.32
CA ASP A 90 12.86 -0.05 -20.01
C ASP A 90 12.71 -1.34 -19.20
N ILE A 91 11.49 -1.85 -19.22
CA ILE A 91 11.16 -3.13 -18.58
C ILE A 91 11.16 -4.18 -19.68
N ASP A 92 12.05 -5.14 -19.57
CA ASP A 92 12.09 -6.27 -20.49
C ASP A 92 10.82 -7.11 -20.37
N SER A 93 10.41 -7.72 -21.46
CA SER A 93 9.25 -8.60 -21.50
C SER A 93 9.68 -10.04 -21.51
N THR A 94 9.73 -10.65 -20.35
CA THR A 94 10.01 -12.09 -20.23
C THR A 94 8.74 -12.89 -19.91
N SER A 95 8.83 -14.22 -20.01
CA SER A 95 7.76 -15.15 -19.69
C SER A 95 7.60 -15.44 -18.20
N TYR A 96 8.36 -14.78 -17.35
CA TYR A 96 8.31 -15.01 -15.90
C TYR A 96 7.03 -14.54 -15.25
N GLY A 97 6.67 -15.18 -14.14
CA GLY A 97 5.45 -14.89 -13.38
C GLY A 97 5.56 -13.64 -12.53
N LEU A 98 4.40 -13.00 -12.32
CA LEU A 98 4.25 -11.94 -11.34
C LEU A 98 4.11 -12.54 -9.95
N ASN A 99 4.88 -12.04 -8.99
CA ASN A 99 4.88 -12.48 -7.60
C ASN A 99 4.49 -11.32 -6.68
N ILE A 100 3.68 -11.60 -5.67
CA ILE A 100 3.29 -10.66 -4.64
C ILE A 100 3.84 -11.12 -3.30
N GLY A 101 4.51 -10.23 -2.58
CA GLY A 101 5.07 -10.52 -1.27
C GLY A 101 6.35 -11.37 -1.28
N VAL A 102 6.90 -11.65 -2.45
CA VAL A 102 8.13 -12.43 -2.59
C VAL A 102 8.82 -12.09 -3.91
N ARG A 103 10.13 -12.22 -3.94
CA ARG A 103 10.91 -12.22 -5.18
C ARG A 103 11.39 -13.65 -5.44
N ASN A 104 11.14 -14.17 -6.62
CA ASN A 104 11.67 -15.45 -7.07
C ASN A 104 12.94 -15.18 -7.91
N THR A 105 14.05 -15.80 -7.55
CA THR A 105 15.31 -15.69 -8.27
C THR A 105 15.78 -17.11 -8.64
N GLY A 106 15.60 -17.49 -9.92
CA GLY A 106 16.04 -18.79 -10.40
C GLY A 106 15.40 -19.97 -9.67
N GLY A 107 14.11 -19.88 -9.30
CA GLY A 107 13.38 -20.92 -8.57
C GLY A 107 13.51 -20.84 -7.04
N ASN A 108 14.27 -19.89 -6.50
CA ASN A 108 14.40 -19.69 -5.06
C ASN A 108 13.64 -18.44 -4.61
N ASN A 109 12.79 -18.59 -3.62
CA ASN A 109 12.11 -17.46 -2.99
C ASN A 109 13.10 -16.66 -2.13
N ALA A 110 13.28 -15.39 -2.47
CA ALA A 110 14.12 -14.48 -1.74
C ALA A 110 13.33 -13.23 -1.31
N TYR A 111 13.75 -12.58 -0.24
CA TYR A 111 13.20 -11.30 0.21
C TYR A 111 11.69 -11.31 0.40
N SER A 112 11.20 -12.37 1.07
CA SER A 112 9.77 -12.51 1.40
C SER A 112 9.24 -11.35 2.22
N ALA A 113 7.99 -10.99 1.99
CA ALA A 113 7.28 -9.93 2.69
C ALA A 113 6.87 -10.33 4.11
N THR A 114 7.84 -10.67 4.95
CA THR A 114 7.60 -10.93 6.37
C THR A 114 7.45 -9.63 7.14
N GLY A 115 6.41 -9.55 7.97
CA GLY A 115 6.17 -8.36 8.81
C GLY A 115 5.46 -7.20 8.13
N ILE A 116 5.11 -7.27 6.85
CA ILE A 116 4.28 -6.28 6.19
C ILE A 116 2.86 -6.82 5.90
N LYS A 117 1.91 -5.90 5.80
CA LYS A 117 0.54 -6.19 5.36
C LYS A 117 0.29 -5.40 4.08
N LEU A 118 -0.32 -6.05 3.10
CA LEU A 118 -0.66 -5.45 1.81
C LEU A 118 -2.19 -5.41 1.67
N ALA A 119 -2.70 -4.35 1.11
CA ALA A 119 -4.12 -4.17 0.83
C ALA A 119 -4.33 -3.33 -0.43
N LEU A 120 -5.46 -3.49 -1.09
CA LEU A 120 -5.91 -2.72 -2.25
C LEU A 120 -4.87 -2.65 -3.38
N MET A 121 -4.17 -3.75 -3.63
CA MET A 121 -3.18 -3.79 -4.71
C MET A 121 -3.83 -3.65 -6.08
N ARG A 122 -3.25 -2.81 -6.92
CA ARG A 122 -3.70 -2.54 -8.29
C ARG A 122 -2.53 -2.53 -9.25
N ILE A 123 -2.77 -3.05 -10.44
CA ILE A 123 -1.86 -2.98 -11.58
C ILE A 123 -2.68 -2.42 -12.74
N SER A 124 -2.15 -1.43 -13.41
CA SER A 124 -2.81 -0.77 -14.56
C SER A 124 -1.89 -0.75 -15.76
N GLY A 125 -2.45 -0.93 -16.94
CA GLY A 125 -1.73 -0.79 -18.22
C GLY A 125 -1.44 0.66 -18.61
N SER A 126 -1.93 1.63 -17.84
CA SER A 126 -1.66 3.07 -18.04
C SER A 126 -1.31 3.73 -16.73
N ALA A 127 -0.39 4.69 -16.77
CA ALA A 127 -0.02 5.49 -15.62
C ALA A 127 -1.14 6.48 -15.27
N PRO A 128 -1.67 6.45 -14.03
CA PRO A 128 -2.64 7.45 -13.58
C PRO A 128 -2.00 8.84 -13.50
N SER A 129 -2.81 9.89 -13.69
CA SER A 129 -2.36 11.27 -13.48
C SER A 129 -2.12 11.55 -11.99
N PRO A 130 -1.35 12.59 -11.64
CA PRO A 130 -1.16 12.98 -10.24
C PRO A 130 -2.47 13.23 -9.49
N GLU A 131 -3.47 13.81 -10.17
CA GLU A 131 -4.79 14.10 -9.62
C GLU A 131 -5.56 12.81 -9.36
N GLN A 132 -5.45 11.82 -10.27
CA GLN A 132 -6.05 10.50 -10.07
C GLN A 132 -5.39 9.76 -8.92
N VAL A 133 -4.05 9.82 -8.79
CA VAL A 133 -3.34 9.22 -7.64
C VAL A 133 -3.78 9.86 -6.33
N LYS A 134 -3.89 11.19 -6.30
CA LYS A 134 -4.38 11.92 -5.12
C LYS A 134 -5.82 11.52 -4.80
N LYS A 135 -6.69 11.46 -5.80
CA LYS A 135 -8.08 11.07 -5.61
C LYS A 135 -8.21 9.65 -5.04
N MET A 136 -7.49 8.67 -5.61
CA MET A 136 -7.48 7.29 -5.08
C MET A 136 -7.08 7.27 -3.59
N TYR A 137 -6.03 7.98 -3.23
CA TYR A 137 -5.62 8.09 -1.83
C TYR A 137 -6.70 8.71 -0.93
N GLU A 138 -7.28 9.84 -1.34
CA GLU A 138 -8.29 10.54 -0.54
C GLU A 138 -9.56 9.69 -0.34
N ASP A 139 -9.99 8.97 -1.38
CA ASP A 139 -11.16 8.10 -1.33
C ASP A 139 -10.93 6.87 -0.43
N GLU A 140 -9.71 6.36 -0.36
CA GLU A 140 -9.40 5.08 0.30
C GLU A 140 -8.76 5.21 1.68
N LYS A 141 -8.13 6.35 2.00
CA LYS A 141 -7.45 6.53 3.30
C LYS A 141 -8.39 6.33 4.49
N VAL A 142 -9.69 6.55 4.31
CA VAL A 142 -10.70 6.34 5.35
C VAL A 142 -10.78 4.89 5.81
N LEU A 143 -10.44 3.92 4.94
CA LEU A 143 -10.41 2.49 5.25
C LEU A 143 -9.28 2.11 6.23
N PHE A 144 -8.26 2.96 6.34
CA PHE A 144 -7.04 2.73 7.11
C PHE A 144 -6.90 3.67 8.31
N GLN A 145 -7.95 4.41 8.63
CA GLN A 145 -7.99 5.24 9.83
C GLN A 145 -8.06 4.38 11.09
N GLU A 146 -7.57 4.93 12.18
CA GLU A 146 -7.73 4.32 13.49
C GLU A 146 -9.23 4.14 13.79
N ASN A 147 -9.58 2.96 14.30
CA ASN A 147 -10.98 2.55 14.55
C ASN A 147 -11.88 2.44 13.29
N ALA A 148 -11.35 2.49 12.09
CA ALA A 148 -12.12 2.22 10.86
C ALA A 148 -12.64 0.78 10.80
N LYS A 149 -12.07 -0.14 11.57
CA LYS A 149 -12.52 -1.52 11.76
C LYS A 149 -12.74 -1.75 13.24
N ALA A 150 -13.97 -1.93 13.65
CA ALA A 150 -14.34 -2.11 15.03
C ALA A 150 -15.12 -3.40 15.25
N THR A 151 -14.89 -4.07 16.38
CA THR A 151 -15.75 -5.14 16.88
C THR A 151 -16.88 -4.51 17.69
N LEU A 152 -18.12 -4.87 17.38
CA LEU A 152 -19.27 -4.48 18.16
C LEU A 152 -19.34 -5.32 19.45
N TYR A 153 -19.83 -4.73 20.52
CA TYR A 153 -20.00 -5.44 21.78
C TYR A 153 -21.31 -6.22 21.79
N GLY A 154 -21.32 -7.40 22.39
CA GLY A 154 -22.51 -8.23 22.54
C GLY A 154 -22.15 -9.70 22.74
N SER A 155 -23.11 -10.47 23.24
CA SER A 155 -23.02 -11.94 23.37
C SER A 155 -23.35 -12.67 22.05
N SER A 156 -23.85 -11.94 21.06
CA SER A 156 -24.10 -12.41 19.69
C SER A 156 -23.64 -11.35 18.71
N ASP A 157 -23.38 -11.74 17.48
CA ASP A 157 -23.01 -10.83 16.39
C ASP A 157 -24.19 -10.00 15.85
N ALA A 158 -25.34 -10.07 16.52
CA ALA A 158 -26.56 -9.39 16.08
C ALA A 158 -26.51 -7.91 16.44
N VAL A 159 -26.68 -7.08 15.42
CA VAL A 159 -27.07 -5.68 15.57
C VAL A 159 -28.55 -5.66 15.93
N THR A 160 -28.91 -5.09 17.07
CA THR A 160 -30.30 -5.06 17.60
C THR A 160 -31.00 -3.74 17.30
N ALA A 161 -30.23 -2.68 17.08
CA ALA A 161 -30.73 -1.36 16.71
C ALA A 161 -29.75 -0.65 15.78
N LEU A 162 -30.28 0.11 14.83
CA LEU A 162 -29.51 0.92 13.90
C LEU A 162 -30.26 2.22 13.67
N ASP A 163 -29.59 3.34 13.84
CA ASP A 163 -30.14 4.65 13.58
C ASP A 163 -29.08 5.59 13.02
N TYR A 164 -29.47 6.48 12.13
CA TYR A 164 -28.57 7.47 11.56
C TYR A 164 -29.11 8.87 11.78
N ASP A 165 -28.32 9.70 12.45
CA ASP A 165 -28.63 11.10 12.69
C ASP A 165 -28.04 11.99 11.58
N ASP A 166 -28.90 12.45 10.68
CA ASP A 166 -28.53 13.34 9.57
C ASP A 166 -27.96 14.68 10.03
N SER A 167 -28.31 15.15 11.23
CA SER A 167 -27.86 16.44 11.74
C SER A 167 -26.41 16.40 12.21
N THR A 168 -25.97 15.28 12.75
CA THR A 168 -24.62 15.04 13.26
C THR A 168 -23.77 14.19 12.34
N ASN A 169 -24.36 13.56 11.32
CA ASN A 169 -23.75 12.55 10.46
C ASN A 169 -23.20 11.35 11.25
N LEU A 170 -23.92 10.95 12.29
CA LEU A 170 -23.55 9.82 13.14
C LEU A 170 -24.44 8.61 12.90
N LEU A 171 -23.81 7.46 12.74
CA LEU A 171 -24.46 6.17 12.75
C LEU A 171 -24.39 5.58 14.15
N HIS A 172 -25.54 5.32 14.76
CA HIS A 172 -25.68 4.64 16.02
C HIS A 172 -25.96 3.16 15.79
N VAL A 173 -25.14 2.29 16.40
CA VAL A 173 -25.24 0.84 16.26
C VAL A 173 -25.38 0.24 17.65
N GLY A 174 -26.52 -0.36 17.93
CA GLY A 174 -26.85 -1.04 19.18
C GLY A 174 -26.66 -2.55 19.05
N THR A 175 -26.16 -3.16 20.10
CA THR A 175 -26.09 -4.61 20.31
C THR A 175 -26.63 -4.97 21.68
N SER A 176 -26.68 -6.27 22.02
CA SER A 176 -27.11 -6.75 23.35
C SER A 176 -26.25 -6.27 24.53
N ALA A 177 -25.07 -5.72 24.28
CA ALA A 177 -24.13 -5.32 25.33
C ALA A 177 -23.57 -3.89 25.17
N GLY A 178 -24.22 -3.05 24.39
CA GLY A 178 -23.82 -1.67 24.30
C GLY A 178 -24.13 -1.00 22.97
N ARG A 179 -23.70 0.25 22.85
CA ARG A 179 -23.88 1.08 21.67
C ARG A 179 -22.53 1.54 21.14
N SER A 180 -22.39 1.58 19.84
CA SER A 180 -21.27 2.23 19.13
C SER A 180 -21.78 3.37 18.28
N GLU A 181 -21.01 4.45 18.21
CA GLU A 181 -21.27 5.60 17.34
C GLU A 181 -20.17 5.71 16.30
N PHE A 182 -20.57 5.80 15.05
CA PHE A 182 -19.65 5.89 13.92
C PHE A 182 -19.84 7.20 13.17
N GLN A 183 -18.74 7.81 12.78
CA GLN A 183 -18.70 8.88 11.80
C GLN A 183 -17.97 8.34 10.57
N GLY A 184 -18.71 8.08 9.50
CA GLY A 184 -18.22 7.28 8.38
C GLY A 184 -17.81 5.87 8.84
N LEU A 185 -16.58 5.47 8.56
CA LEU A 185 -16.02 4.17 8.96
C LEU A 185 -15.28 4.19 10.31
N ARG A 186 -15.23 5.33 10.97
CA ARG A 186 -14.53 5.48 12.25
C ARG A 186 -15.50 5.43 13.42
N ARG A 187 -15.27 4.52 14.38
CA ARG A 187 -15.96 4.55 15.65
C ARG A 187 -15.42 5.69 16.51
N ILE A 188 -16.27 6.65 16.88
CA ILE A 188 -15.92 7.83 17.65
C ILE A 188 -16.30 7.71 19.11
N ASN A 189 -17.30 6.86 19.43
CA ASN A 189 -17.76 6.65 20.79
C ASN A 189 -18.32 5.23 20.95
N ASN A 190 -18.33 4.74 22.17
CA ASN A 190 -19.00 3.49 22.54
C ASN A 190 -19.38 3.46 24.01
N THR A 191 -20.44 2.72 24.32
CA THR A 191 -20.82 2.35 25.68
C THR A 191 -20.90 0.83 25.77
N THR A 192 -20.58 0.27 26.94
CA THR A 192 -20.70 -1.15 27.22
C THR A 192 -21.85 -1.46 28.19
N THR A 193 -22.62 -0.44 28.52
CA THR A 193 -23.89 -0.55 29.27
C THR A 193 -25.05 -0.44 28.29
N ALA A 194 -25.93 -1.43 28.33
CA ALA A 194 -27.21 -1.43 27.62
C ALA A 194 -28.21 -0.51 28.30
#